data_d6b95920bdd3ddccc70196e55336affe
#
_entry.id   d6b95920bdd3ddccc70196e55336affe
#
_cell.length_a   1.000
_cell.length_b   1.000
_cell.length_c   1.000
_cell.angle_alpha   90.00
_cell.angle_beta   90.00
_cell.angle_gamma   90.00
#
_symmetry.space_group_name_H-M   'P 1'
#
loop_
_entity.id
_entity.type
_entity.pdbx_description
1 polymer ?
#
loop_
_entity_poly.entity_id
_entity_poly.type
_entity_poly.pdbx_seq_one_letter_code
_entity_poly.pdbx_strand_id
1 'polypeptide(L)'
;MLPPITKMKNNLLLNFNGKIIPQQDLIVGVENRALRYGDGLFESIRMIDGKIRFAQAHFDRLYQGMLALKMNIHASFDFSFFVSEINALAKKNDIENDARIRFSVFRSDGGLYTPNSNNFLYLIELQPISEKGYQWNKKGLIVDIYSETRKDFGYLSKYKTINCLPYVLAGIAAQELNVDTCILLNTKDDIVEATNSNLFFVKEVRSL
;
A
#
# COMPACT_ATOMS: atom_id res chain seq x y z
N MET A 1 9.39 -0.24 24.86
CA MET A 1 10.64 0.26 24.20
C MET A 1 10.52 -0.13 22.73
N LEU A 2 10.32 0.82 21.84
CA LEU A 2 10.26 0.52 20.40
C LEU A 2 11.56 -0.16 19.98
N PRO A 3 11.50 -1.23 19.16
CA PRO A 3 12.73 -1.82 18.61
C PRO A 3 13.46 -0.72 17.84
N PRO A 4 14.80 -0.71 17.90
CA PRO A 4 15.58 0.28 17.17
C PRO A 4 15.20 0.19 15.70
N ILE A 5 14.87 1.35 15.12
CA ILE A 5 14.72 1.48 13.66
C ILE A 5 16.00 0.91 13.07
N THR A 6 15.92 -0.31 12.55
CA THR A 6 17.05 -0.96 11.87
C THR A 6 17.50 0.06 10.84
N LYS A 7 18.75 0.51 10.91
CA LYS A 7 19.36 1.42 9.95
C LYS A 7 19.08 0.82 8.56
N MET A 8 18.05 1.34 7.87
CA MET A 8 17.84 1.02 6.47
C MET A 8 19.16 1.28 5.75
N LYS A 9 19.54 0.41 4.81
CA LYS A 9 20.64 0.69 3.91
C LYS A 9 20.34 2.06 3.30
N ASN A 10 21.12 3.07 3.67
CA ASN A 10 20.91 4.48 3.33
C ASN A 10 21.06 4.80 1.82
N ASN A 11 20.98 3.80 0.92
CA ASN A 11 21.25 3.96 -0.51
C ASN A 11 20.20 3.27 -1.39
N LEU A 12 18.97 3.02 -0.91
CA LEU A 12 17.93 2.48 -1.77
C LEU A 12 17.46 3.56 -2.77
N LEU A 13 17.30 3.12 -4.00
CA LEU A 13 16.69 3.91 -5.06
C LEU A 13 15.17 3.73 -5.05
N LEU A 14 14.46 4.76 -5.48
CA LEU A 14 13.04 4.72 -5.80
C LEU A 14 12.83 5.08 -7.28
N ASN A 15 11.66 4.76 -7.82
CA ASN A 15 11.24 5.20 -9.13
C ASN A 15 10.13 6.24 -8.97
N PHE A 16 10.42 7.47 -9.34
CA PHE A 16 9.45 8.55 -9.37
C PHE A 16 9.16 8.93 -10.82
N ASN A 17 7.98 8.54 -11.28
CA ASN A 17 7.47 8.86 -12.63
C ASN A 17 8.46 8.52 -13.76
N GLY A 18 9.07 7.33 -13.71
CA GLY A 18 10.04 6.80 -14.68
C GLY A 18 11.50 7.19 -14.40
N LYS A 19 11.75 8.03 -13.39
CA LYS A 19 13.11 8.40 -12.99
C LYS A 19 13.53 7.63 -11.75
N ILE A 20 14.60 6.84 -11.88
CA ILE A 20 15.18 6.12 -10.75
C ILE A 20 16.20 7.03 -10.07
N ILE A 21 15.93 7.39 -8.81
CA ILE A 21 16.72 8.32 -8.01
C ILE A 21 16.94 7.77 -6.59
N PRO A 22 17.95 8.24 -5.85
CA PRO A 22 18.10 7.93 -4.42
C PRO A 22 16.88 8.41 -3.62
N GLN A 23 16.45 7.61 -2.63
CA GLN A 23 15.26 7.94 -1.82
C GLN A 23 15.35 9.31 -1.15
N GLN A 24 16.54 9.69 -0.68
CA GLN A 24 16.76 10.98 -0.03
C GLN A 24 16.65 12.18 -0.98
N ASP A 25 16.71 11.95 -2.29
CA ASP A 25 16.67 13.02 -3.30
C ASP A 25 15.23 13.31 -3.78
N LEU A 26 14.25 12.53 -3.27
CA LEU A 26 12.84 12.78 -3.58
C LEU A 26 12.37 14.07 -2.90
N ILE A 27 12.01 15.06 -3.69
CA ILE A 27 11.41 16.31 -3.22
C ILE A 27 9.93 16.31 -3.62
N VAL A 28 9.07 16.45 -2.62
CA VAL A 28 7.62 16.57 -2.80
C VAL A 28 7.22 18.04 -2.62
N GLY A 29 6.64 18.64 -3.67
CA GLY A 29 6.22 20.03 -3.64
C GLY A 29 5.03 20.28 -2.70
N VAL A 30 4.91 21.53 -2.23
CA VAL A 30 3.80 21.96 -1.34
C VAL A 30 2.42 21.85 -1.98
N GLU A 31 2.36 21.80 -3.31
CA GLU A 31 1.12 21.65 -4.08
C GLU A 31 0.75 20.19 -4.36
N ASN A 32 1.55 19.23 -3.85
CA ASN A 32 1.30 17.83 -4.05
C ASN A 32 -0.03 17.41 -3.44
N ARG A 33 -0.89 16.82 -4.26
CA ARG A 33 -2.25 16.48 -3.89
C ARG A 33 -2.36 15.26 -2.98
N ALA A 34 -1.38 14.35 -3.06
CA ALA A 34 -1.27 13.25 -2.09
C ALA A 34 -1.03 13.78 -0.67
N LEU A 35 -0.11 14.76 -0.56
CA LEU A 35 0.21 15.40 0.71
C LEU A 35 -0.96 16.23 1.26
N ARG A 36 -1.63 17.03 0.41
CA ARG A 36 -2.70 17.93 0.83
C ARG A 36 -4.03 17.23 1.11
N TYR A 37 -4.40 16.26 0.29
CA TYR A 37 -5.76 15.74 0.22
C TYR A 37 -5.84 14.21 0.27
N GLY A 38 -4.72 13.51 0.28
CA GLY A 38 -4.75 12.06 0.14
C GLY A 38 -5.28 11.61 -1.23
N ASP A 39 -5.12 12.43 -2.30
CA ASP A 39 -5.67 12.19 -3.63
C ASP A 39 -4.82 11.19 -4.41
N GLY A 40 -4.93 9.92 -4.03
CA GLY A 40 -4.17 8.84 -4.62
C GLY A 40 -4.52 7.45 -4.08
N LEU A 41 -3.84 6.47 -4.62
CA LEU A 41 -3.98 5.04 -4.36
C LEU A 41 -2.61 4.41 -4.15
N PHE A 42 -2.58 3.24 -3.52
CA PHE A 42 -1.35 2.46 -3.46
C PHE A 42 -1.61 0.96 -3.47
N GLU A 43 -0.62 0.21 -3.91
CA GLU A 43 -0.54 -1.23 -3.74
C GLU A 43 0.63 -1.59 -2.84
N SER A 44 0.45 -2.64 -2.03
CA SER A 44 1.49 -3.26 -1.23
C SER A 44 1.65 -4.69 -1.71
N ILE A 45 2.78 -4.97 -2.35
CA ILE A 45 2.97 -6.16 -3.15
C ILE A 45 4.16 -6.94 -2.59
N ARG A 46 4.08 -8.26 -2.61
CA ARG A 46 5.19 -9.13 -2.24
C ARG A 46 5.93 -9.60 -3.50
N MET A 47 7.25 -9.46 -3.50
CA MET A 47 8.15 -10.17 -4.40
C MET A 47 8.74 -11.36 -3.63
N ILE A 48 8.76 -12.55 -4.24
CA ILE A 48 9.35 -13.77 -3.68
C ILE A 48 10.19 -14.42 -4.76
N ASP A 49 11.46 -14.70 -4.47
CA ASP A 49 12.44 -15.24 -5.42
C ASP A 49 12.43 -14.44 -6.74
N GLY A 50 12.47 -13.11 -6.65
CA GLY A 50 12.46 -12.18 -7.79
C GLY A 50 11.13 -12.11 -8.56
N LYS A 51 10.07 -12.81 -8.13
CA LYS A 51 8.77 -12.83 -8.82
C LYS A 51 7.74 -12.01 -8.07
N ILE A 52 7.10 -11.08 -8.76
CA ILE A 52 6.01 -10.28 -8.24
C ILE A 52 4.79 -11.19 -8.03
N ARG A 53 4.33 -11.33 -6.78
CA ARG A 53 3.18 -12.17 -6.47
C ARG A 53 1.88 -11.45 -6.77
N PHE A 54 0.94 -12.17 -7.39
CA PHE A 54 -0.39 -11.66 -7.76
C PHE A 54 -0.36 -10.35 -8.57
N ALA A 55 0.67 -10.18 -9.41
CA ALA A 55 0.91 -8.93 -10.15
C ALA A 55 -0.33 -8.42 -10.90
N GLN A 56 -1.04 -9.31 -11.61
CA GLN A 56 -2.24 -8.94 -12.37
C GLN A 56 -3.34 -8.41 -11.44
N ALA A 57 -3.63 -9.09 -10.35
CA ALA A 57 -4.67 -8.67 -9.41
C ALA A 57 -4.36 -7.31 -8.74
N HIS A 58 -3.09 -7.06 -8.44
CA HIS A 58 -2.64 -5.76 -7.94
C HIS A 58 -2.79 -4.65 -8.97
N PHE A 59 -2.39 -4.91 -10.22
CA PHE A 59 -2.56 -3.97 -11.32
C PHE A 59 -4.03 -3.67 -11.57
N ASP A 60 -4.88 -4.69 -11.67
CA ASP A 60 -6.31 -4.52 -11.93
C ASP A 60 -6.99 -3.68 -10.85
N ARG A 61 -6.68 -3.93 -9.56
CA ARG A 61 -7.24 -3.14 -8.46
C ARG A 61 -6.76 -1.70 -8.49
N LEU A 62 -5.46 -1.47 -8.73
CA LEU A 62 -4.91 -0.12 -8.88
C LEU A 62 -5.58 0.62 -10.04
N TYR A 63 -5.67 -0.03 -11.20
CA TYR A 63 -6.25 0.54 -12.42
C TYR A 63 -7.74 0.90 -12.23
N GLN A 64 -8.54 0.00 -11.63
CA GLN A 64 -9.93 0.27 -11.30
C GLN A 64 -10.08 1.43 -10.29
N GLY A 65 -9.18 1.52 -9.32
CA GLY A 65 -9.13 2.65 -8.40
C GLY A 65 -8.80 3.97 -9.11
N MET A 66 -7.87 3.98 -10.05
CA MET A 66 -7.53 5.16 -10.86
C MET A 66 -8.73 5.63 -11.69
N LEU A 67 -9.48 4.69 -12.30
CA LEU A 67 -10.72 5.01 -13.02
C LEU A 67 -11.76 5.61 -12.08
N ALA A 68 -11.94 5.03 -10.89
CA ALA A 68 -12.88 5.53 -9.88
C ALA A 68 -12.54 6.94 -9.40
N LEU A 69 -11.26 7.28 -9.30
CA LEU A 69 -10.77 8.62 -8.99
C LEU A 69 -10.76 9.55 -10.22
N LYS A 70 -11.25 9.08 -11.37
CA LYS A 70 -11.30 9.85 -12.64
C LYS A 70 -9.92 10.37 -13.08
N MET A 71 -8.88 9.57 -12.90
CA MET A 71 -7.55 9.89 -13.39
C MET A 71 -7.47 9.65 -14.90
N ASN A 72 -6.71 10.50 -15.62
CA ASN A 72 -6.42 10.33 -17.04
C ASN A 72 -5.35 9.26 -17.20
N ILE A 73 -5.76 8.02 -17.53
CA ILE A 73 -4.84 6.90 -17.69
C ILE A 73 -4.41 6.82 -19.14
N HIS A 74 -3.11 7.01 -19.40
CA HIS A 74 -2.54 6.86 -20.72
C HIS A 74 -2.51 5.39 -21.16
N ALA A 75 -2.69 5.13 -22.46
CA ALA A 75 -2.69 3.77 -23.01
C ALA A 75 -1.39 2.98 -22.73
N SER A 76 -0.26 3.70 -22.57
CA SER A 76 1.03 3.12 -22.18
C SER A 76 1.11 2.66 -20.73
N PHE A 77 0.17 3.04 -19.87
CA PHE A 77 0.10 2.57 -18.50
C PHE A 77 -0.71 1.26 -18.47
N ASP A 78 -0.08 0.19 -18.93
CA ASP A 78 -0.64 -1.15 -19.00
C ASP A 78 0.06 -2.10 -18.00
N PHE A 79 -0.37 -3.35 -17.99
CA PHE A 79 0.21 -4.38 -17.12
C PHE A 79 1.69 -4.60 -17.39
N SER A 80 2.12 -4.58 -18.66
CA SER A 80 3.52 -4.76 -19.03
C SER A 80 4.38 -3.62 -18.50
N PHE A 81 3.89 -2.39 -18.60
CA PHE A 81 4.53 -1.21 -18.03
C PHE A 81 4.67 -1.35 -16.50
N PHE A 82 3.57 -1.69 -15.80
CA PHE A 82 3.58 -1.87 -14.35
C PHE A 82 4.64 -2.86 -13.88
N VAL A 83 4.72 -4.02 -14.52
CA VAL A 83 5.72 -5.06 -14.20
C VAL A 83 7.13 -4.61 -14.56
N SER A 84 7.32 -3.97 -15.72
CA SER A 84 8.64 -3.53 -16.18
C SER A 84 9.27 -2.48 -15.26
N GLU A 85 8.47 -1.51 -14.79
CA GLU A 85 8.94 -0.46 -13.89
C GLU A 85 9.39 -1.01 -12.52
N ILE A 86 8.63 -1.98 -11.98
CA ILE A 86 9.01 -2.67 -10.74
C ILE A 86 10.32 -3.44 -10.93
N ASN A 87 10.42 -4.22 -12.01
CA ASN A 87 11.61 -5.03 -12.27
C ASN A 87 12.85 -4.16 -12.57
N ALA A 88 12.69 -3.05 -13.28
CA ALA A 88 13.76 -2.10 -13.51
C ALA A 88 14.31 -1.53 -12.20
N LEU A 89 13.42 -1.16 -11.27
CA LEU A 89 13.82 -0.66 -9.95
C LEU A 89 14.47 -1.76 -9.11
N ALA A 90 13.95 -3.00 -9.12
CA ALA A 90 14.52 -4.13 -8.41
C ALA A 90 15.96 -4.40 -8.88
N LYS A 91 16.18 -4.44 -10.19
CA LYS A 91 17.51 -4.59 -10.80
C LYS A 91 18.47 -3.47 -10.40
N LYS A 92 18.01 -2.23 -10.35
CA LYS A 92 18.85 -1.07 -9.97
C LYS A 92 19.23 -1.06 -8.49
N ASN A 93 18.46 -1.72 -7.64
CA ASN A 93 18.71 -1.89 -6.21
C ASN A 93 19.43 -3.21 -5.88
N ASP A 94 19.80 -4.02 -6.87
CA ASP A 94 20.37 -5.36 -6.70
C ASP A 94 19.48 -6.27 -5.82
N ILE A 95 18.16 -6.15 -5.99
CA ILE A 95 17.16 -6.95 -5.27
C ILE A 95 16.72 -8.11 -6.17
N GLU A 96 17.26 -9.29 -5.92
CA GLU A 96 16.99 -10.51 -6.69
C GLU A 96 16.05 -11.48 -5.95
N ASN A 97 15.82 -11.26 -4.67
CA ASN A 97 15.10 -12.18 -3.78
C ASN A 97 13.74 -11.59 -3.34
N ASP A 98 13.48 -11.72 -2.04
CA ASP A 98 12.24 -11.27 -1.42
C ASP A 98 12.26 -9.78 -1.14
N ALA A 99 11.17 -9.10 -1.50
CA ALA A 99 11.00 -7.69 -1.24
C ALA A 99 9.53 -7.33 -0.99
N ARG A 100 9.32 -6.25 -0.28
CA ARG A 100 8.06 -5.52 -0.22
C ARG A 100 8.13 -4.37 -1.22
N ILE A 101 7.13 -4.28 -2.07
CA ILE A 101 6.97 -3.23 -3.05
C ILE A 101 5.80 -2.37 -2.62
N ARG A 102 5.97 -1.05 -2.65
CA ARG A 102 4.87 -0.10 -2.60
C ARG A 102 4.80 0.62 -3.93
N PHE A 103 3.70 0.46 -4.64
CA PHE A 103 3.41 1.19 -5.87
C PHE A 103 2.30 2.19 -5.56
N SER A 104 2.62 3.47 -5.58
CA SER A 104 1.69 4.55 -5.30
C SER A 104 1.40 5.34 -6.57
N VAL A 105 0.14 5.69 -6.80
CA VAL A 105 -0.27 6.65 -7.84
C VAL A 105 -1.05 7.77 -7.17
N PHE A 106 -0.83 9.00 -7.63
CA PHE A 106 -1.52 10.16 -7.11
C PHE A 106 -1.68 11.21 -8.20
N ARG A 107 -2.73 12.00 -8.09
CA ARG A 107 -3.02 13.04 -9.08
C ARG A 107 -1.89 14.07 -9.11
N SER A 108 -1.60 14.62 -10.29
CA SER A 108 -0.62 15.68 -10.47
C SER A 108 -0.96 16.91 -9.64
N ASP A 109 0.08 17.67 -9.31
CA ASP A 109 0.02 18.80 -8.40
C ASP A 109 -0.91 19.93 -8.89
N GLY A 110 -1.33 20.74 -7.93
CA GLY A 110 -2.08 21.98 -8.15
C GLY A 110 -3.60 21.84 -8.02
N GLY A 111 -4.22 23.01 -7.95
CA GLY A 111 -5.65 23.16 -7.67
C GLY A 111 -5.99 23.00 -6.18
N LEU A 112 -7.24 23.35 -5.85
CA LEU A 112 -7.82 23.08 -4.53
C LEU A 112 -8.54 21.73 -4.54
N TYR A 113 -9.77 21.64 -4.07
CA TYR A 113 -10.56 20.40 -4.18
C TYR A 113 -10.80 20.02 -5.65
N THR A 114 -11.01 21.01 -6.52
CA THR A 114 -11.00 20.79 -7.96
C THR A 114 -9.55 20.82 -8.46
N PRO A 115 -9.04 19.70 -9.02
CA PRO A 115 -7.68 19.63 -9.54
C PRO A 115 -7.52 20.46 -10.83
N ASN A 116 -6.32 20.98 -11.05
CA ASN A 116 -5.97 21.64 -12.32
C ASN A 116 -5.84 20.63 -13.47
N SER A 117 -5.52 19.37 -13.14
CA SER A 117 -5.35 18.29 -14.11
C SER A 117 -5.77 16.96 -13.48
N ASN A 118 -6.31 16.05 -14.29
CA ASN A 118 -6.57 14.67 -13.90
C ASN A 118 -5.42 13.71 -14.25
N ASN A 119 -4.31 14.19 -14.74
CA ASN A 119 -3.11 13.38 -14.94
C ASN A 119 -2.60 12.86 -13.60
N PHE A 120 -1.83 11.76 -13.65
CA PHE A 120 -1.27 11.15 -12.46
C PHE A 120 0.26 11.08 -12.51
N LEU A 121 0.84 10.95 -11.36
CA LEU A 121 2.23 10.60 -11.12
C LEU A 121 2.28 9.27 -10.38
N TYR A 122 3.40 8.54 -10.47
CA TYR A 122 3.59 7.32 -9.70
C TYR A 122 4.92 7.32 -8.97
N LEU A 123 4.94 6.60 -7.86
CA LEU A 123 6.10 6.36 -7.02
C LEU A 123 6.19 4.87 -6.71
N ILE A 124 7.36 4.27 -6.97
CA ILE A 124 7.63 2.88 -6.62
C ILE A 124 8.78 2.85 -5.62
N GLU A 125 8.55 2.15 -4.52
CA GLU A 125 9.51 1.91 -3.46
C GLU A 125 9.68 0.40 -3.29
N LEU A 126 10.93 -0.05 -3.10
CA LEU A 126 11.25 -1.43 -2.76
C LEU A 126 12.00 -1.50 -1.44
N GLN A 127 11.61 -2.44 -0.60
CA GLN A 127 12.28 -2.75 0.65
C GLN A 127 12.60 -4.25 0.67
N PRO A 128 13.89 -4.63 0.71
CA PRO A 128 14.27 -6.03 0.87
C PRO A 128 13.69 -6.62 2.16
N ILE A 129 13.29 -7.89 2.11
CA ILE A 129 12.80 -8.63 3.26
C ILE A 129 13.74 -9.81 3.51
N SER A 130 14.19 -9.96 4.75
CA SER A 130 15.10 -11.03 5.16
C SER A 130 14.40 -12.39 5.27
N GLU A 131 13.12 -12.40 5.59
CA GLU A 131 12.32 -13.60 5.72
C GLU A 131 11.92 -14.13 4.34
N LYS A 132 12.32 -15.37 4.05
CA LYS A 132 11.99 -16.04 2.78
C LYS A 132 10.54 -16.50 2.76
N GLY A 133 9.83 -16.13 1.68
CA GLY A 133 8.47 -16.57 1.41
C GLY A 133 7.45 -16.12 2.47
N TYR A 134 6.36 -16.86 2.55
CA TYR A 134 5.33 -16.66 3.58
C TYR A 134 5.58 -17.59 4.77
N GLN A 135 5.64 -17.01 5.96
CA GLN A 135 5.79 -17.76 7.21
C GLN A 135 4.46 -17.85 7.95
N TRP A 136 4.09 -19.06 8.35
CA TRP A 136 2.90 -19.28 9.16
C TRP A 136 3.20 -18.99 10.64
N ASN A 137 2.47 -18.06 11.24
CA ASN A 137 2.58 -17.82 12.68
C ASN A 137 1.82 -18.90 13.46
N LYS A 138 2.56 -19.86 14.01
CA LYS A 138 1.97 -20.99 14.77
C LYS A 138 1.36 -20.58 16.11
N LYS A 139 1.75 -19.44 16.68
CA LYS A 139 1.24 -18.94 17.97
C LYS A 139 -0.09 -18.20 17.83
N GLY A 140 -0.47 -17.84 16.61
CA GLY A 140 -1.56 -16.91 16.37
C GLY A 140 -1.18 -15.46 16.72
N LEU A 141 -2.18 -14.57 16.71
CA LEU A 141 -2.05 -13.16 17.05
C LEU A 141 -3.06 -12.83 18.15
N ILE A 142 -2.65 -11.96 19.08
CA ILE A 142 -3.56 -11.31 20.03
C ILE A 142 -4.15 -10.10 19.32
N VAL A 143 -5.48 -10.01 19.24
CA VAL A 143 -6.17 -8.97 18.53
C VAL A 143 -7.22 -8.30 19.41
N ASP A 144 -7.50 -7.02 19.15
CA ASP A 144 -8.59 -6.26 19.76
C ASP A 144 -9.38 -5.52 18.68
N ILE A 145 -10.55 -5.01 19.03
CA ILE A 145 -11.40 -4.22 18.13
C ILE A 145 -11.14 -2.74 18.37
N TYR A 146 -10.71 -2.02 17.34
CA TYR A 146 -10.58 -0.57 17.40
C TYR A 146 -11.95 0.09 17.21
N SER A 147 -12.47 0.71 18.26
CA SER A 147 -13.84 1.22 18.32
C SER A 147 -13.98 2.73 18.12
N GLU A 148 -12.89 3.50 18.14
CA GLU A 148 -12.96 4.97 18.08
C GLU A 148 -13.30 5.52 16.70
N THR A 149 -12.97 4.79 15.63
CA THR A 149 -13.38 5.15 14.27
C THR A 149 -14.04 3.98 13.55
N ARG A 150 -14.90 4.31 12.60
CA ARG A 150 -15.54 3.33 11.70
C ARG A 150 -15.07 3.58 10.28
N LYS A 151 -14.87 2.49 9.53
CA LYS A 151 -14.63 2.57 8.09
C LYS A 151 -15.91 2.97 7.39
N ASP A 152 -15.82 3.92 6.49
CA ASP A 152 -16.96 4.28 5.65
C ASP A 152 -17.41 3.08 4.78
N PHE A 153 -18.72 3.00 4.54
CA PHE A 153 -19.33 2.03 3.65
C PHE A 153 -19.80 2.76 2.38
N GLY A 154 -18.85 3.34 1.66
CA GLY A 154 -19.13 4.17 0.51
C GLY A 154 -18.41 3.71 -0.77
N TYR A 155 -18.55 4.52 -1.81
CA TYR A 155 -17.99 4.25 -3.13
C TYR A 155 -16.48 4.00 -3.10
N LEU A 156 -15.75 4.70 -2.23
CA LEU A 156 -14.29 4.59 -2.14
C LEU A 156 -13.80 3.44 -1.26
N SER A 157 -14.68 2.80 -0.47
CA SER A 157 -14.29 1.78 0.52
C SER A 157 -13.61 0.54 -0.09
N LYS A 158 -13.91 0.23 -1.34
CA LYS A 158 -13.34 -0.92 -2.07
C LYS A 158 -11.98 -0.65 -2.72
N TYR A 159 -11.51 0.59 -2.71
CA TYR A 159 -10.23 0.97 -3.30
C TYR A 159 -9.19 1.25 -2.22
N LYS A 160 -7.94 0.93 -2.55
CA LYS A 160 -6.81 1.12 -1.63
C LYS A 160 -6.27 2.55 -1.74
N THR A 161 -7.04 3.52 -1.19
CA THR A 161 -6.65 4.92 -1.17
C THR A 161 -5.52 5.18 -0.17
N ILE A 162 -4.78 6.28 -0.35
CA ILE A 162 -3.75 6.71 0.60
C ILE A 162 -4.32 7.38 1.87
N ASN A 163 -5.64 7.46 2.00
CA ASN A 163 -6.33 7.94 3.21
C ASN A 163 -6.32 6.84 4.30
N CYS A 164 -5.19 6.71 4.98
CA CYS A 164 -4.92 5.60 5.89
C CYS A 164 -5.05 5.96 7.38
N LEU A 165 -5.61 7.12 7.74
CA LEU A 165 -5.71 7.57 9.15
C LEU A 165 -6.38 6.56 10.08
N PRO A 166 -7.51 5.89 9.70
CA PRO A 166 -8.10 4.88 10.58
C PRO A 166 -7.15 3.72 10.90
N TYR A 167 -6.32 3.31 9.95
CA TYR A 167 -5.32 2.25 10.16
C TYR A 167 -4.15 2.72 11.02
N VAL A 168 -3.74 3.98 10.87
CA VAL A 168 -2.68 4.59 11.69
C VAL A 168 -3.12 4.65 13.15
N LEU A 169 -4.32 5.15 13.41
CA LEU A 169 -4.88 5.25 14.77
C LEU A 169 -5.09 3.85 15.39
N ALA A 170 -5.64 2.90 14.62
CA ALA A 170 -5.77 1.52 15.08
C ALA A 170 -4.42 0.85 15.36
N GLY A 171 -3.38 1.19 14.60
CA GLY A 171 -2.01 0.73 14.86
C GLY A 171 -1.41 1.31 16.15
N ILE A 172 -1.70 2.58 16.45
CA ILE A 172 -1.31 3.22 17.72
C ILE A 172 -2.04 2.55 18.87
N ALA A 173 -3.36 2.38 18.78
CA ALA A 173 -4.17 1.68 19.80
C ALA A 173 -3.67 0.25 20.06
N ALA A 174 -3.28 -0.49 19.03
CA ALA A 174 -2.71 -1.82 19.19
C ALA A 174 -1.42 -1.80 20.04
N GLN A 175 -0.57 -0.79 19.87
CA GLN A 175 0.63 -0.61 20.70
C GLN A 175 0.27 -0.26 22.16
N GLU A 176 -0.68 0.63 22.38
CA GLU A 176 -1.13 1.04 23.71
C GLU A 176 -1.78 -0.11 24.49
N LEU A 177 -2.56 -0.95 23.78
CA LEU A 177 -3.22 -2.14 24.34
C LEU A 177 -2.28 -3.34 24.46
N ASN A 178 -1.06 -3.26 23.94
CA ASN A 178 -0.09 -4.36 23.88
C ASN A 178 -0.65 -5.62 23.18
N VAL A 179 -1.35 -5.41 22.05
CA VAL A 179 -1.84 -6.46 21.16
C VAL A 179 -1.11 -6.42 19.81
N ASP A 180 -1.16 -7.52 19.04
CA ASP A 180 -0.42 -7.63 17.78
C ASP A 180 -1.03 -6.77 16.66
N THR A 181 -2.37 -6.62 16.66
CA THR A 181 -3.10 -5.82 15.67
C THR A 181 -4.52 -5.53 16.17
N CYS A 182 -5.16 -4.52 15.55
CA CYS A 182 -6.56 -4.24 15.77
C CYS A 182 -7.40 -4.60 14.54
N ILE A 183 -8.63 -4.98 14.81
CA ILE A 183 -9.71 -5.20 13.83
C ILE A 183 -10.51 -3.90 13.71
N LEU A 184 -10.83 -3.52 12.48
CA LEU A 184 -11.64 -2.35 12.18
C LEU A 184 -13.06 -2.76 11.80
N LEU A 185 -14.03 -1.97 12.26
CA LEU A 185 -15.43 -2.11 11.93
C LEU A 185 -15.85 -1.05 10.90
N ASN A 186 -16.90 -1.37 10.14
CA ASN A 186 -17.56 -0.37 9.29
C ASN A 186 -18.65 0.40 10.07
N THR A 187 -19.34 1.32 9.40
CA THR A 187 -20.43 2.12 9.97
C THR A 187 -21.68 1.31 10.33
N LYS A 188 -21.70 0.00 10.03
CA LYS A 188 -22.75 -0.95 10.42
C LYS A 188 -22.30 -1.91 11.52
N ASP A 189 -21.11 -1.66 12.10
CA ASP A 189 -20.43 -2.51 13.08
C ASP A 189 -20.05 -3.91 12.56
N ASP A 190 -20.00 -4.11 11.24
CA ASP A 190 -19.45 -5.33 10.67
C ASP A 190 -17.92 -5.31 10.73
N ILE A 191 -17.31 -6.46 10.99
CA ILE A 191 -15.87 -6.66 10.89
C ILE A 191 -15.47 -6.61 9.41
N VAL A 192 -14.53 -5.70 9.05
CA VAL A 192 -14.17 -5.51 7.65
C VAL A 192 -12.70 -5.68 7.35
N GLU A 193 -11.82 -5.27 8.25
CA GLU A 193 -10.38 -5.29 8.00
C GLU A 193 -9.58 -5.46 9.30
N ALA A 194 -8.33 -5.91 9.19
CA ALA A 194 -7.32 -5.75 10.22
C ALA A 194 -6.37 -4.60 9.83
N THR A 195 -5.63 -4.05 10.79
CA THR A 195 -4.78 -2.86 10.59
C THR A 195 -3.80 -3.00 9.42
N ASN A 196 -3.18 -4.18 9.28
CA ASN A 196 -2.12 -4.42 8.29
C ASN A 196 -2.12 -5.84 7.70
N SER A 197 -3.19 -6.60 7.89
CA SER A 197 -3.30 -8.01 7.50
C SER A 197 -4.61 -8.26 6.76
N ASN A 198 -4.64 -9.32 5.94
CA ASN A 198 -5.89 -9.83 5.41
C ASN A 198 -6.66 -10.56 6.52
N LEU A 199 -7.99 -10.50 6.45
CA LEU A 199 -8.89 -11.14 7.39
C LEU A 199 -9.70 -12.22 6.68
N PHE A 200 -9.73 -13.41 7.26
CA PHE A 200 -10.48 -14.55 6.74
C PHE A 200 -11.31 -15.17 7.87
N PHE A 201 -12.53 -15.58 7.56
CA PHE A 201 -13.41 -16.29 8.48
C PHE A 201 -13.59 -17.73 8.02
N VAL A 202 -13.48 -18.66 8.96
CA VAL A 202 -13.83 -20.06 8.72
C VAL A 202 -15.12 -20.35 9.47
N LYS A 203 -16.22 -20.60 8.77
CA LYS A 203 -17.55 -20.78 9.38
C LYS A 203 -17.92 -22.24 9.45
N GLU A 204 -17.60 -23.17 8.99
CA GLU A 204 -17.84 -24.62 9.07
C GLU A 204 -16.89 -25.34 8.12
N VAL A 205 -16.05 -26.20 8.64
CA VAL A 205 -15.27 -27.13 7.81
C VAL A 205 -16.20 -28.32 7.56
N ARG A 206 -16.94 -28.34 6.44
CA ARG A 206 -17.56 -29.59 5.98
C ARG A 206 -16.46 -30.43 5.36
N SER A 207 -16.14 -31.56 6.00
CA SER A 207 -15.37 -32.61 5.35
C SER A 207 -16.19 -33.11 4.16
N LEU A 208 -15.67 -32.93 2.95
CA LEU A 208 -16.15 -33.59 1.76
C LEU A 208 -15.69 -35.05 1.77
#